data_04c54f0a8dab8f656d296748d0a08da4
#
_entry.id   04c54f0a8dab8f656d296748d0a08da4
#
_cell.length_a   1.000
_cell.length_b   1.000
_cell.length_c   1.000
_cell.angle_alpha   90.00
_cell.angle_beta   90.00
_cell.angle_gamma   90.00
#
_symmetry.space_group_name_H-M   'P 1'
#
loop_
_entity.id
_entity.type
_entity.pdbx_description
1 polymer ?
#
loop_
_entity_poly.entity_id
_entity_poly.type
_entity_poly.pdbx_seq_one_letter_code
_entity_poly.pdbx_strand_id
1 'polypeptide(L)'
;CDPAIGSGAFPMGILYVLYHAIHHLHSHAEPHGNFDSTQTKRDIIQNNIFGVDIEQGAVDIARLRFWLALVVDADMPQPLPNLDYKITCGNSLLSRYPIDAPIENVFVEYNKGKKEDEKMSLAKYKELVSDYTNTSNHQTKELFRKTIENIKCAFKTELSKQFKERLAKLRGKVIMLEGPTLFGERTKAEKTELKKLK
;
A
#
# COMPACT_ATOMS: atom_id res chain seq x y z
N CYS A 1 -3.46 -11.12 0.26
CA CYS A 1 -2.31 -10.23 0.20
C CYS A 1 -1.02 -11.06 0.29
N ASP A 2 -0.08 -10.83 -0.62
CA ASP A 2 1.23 -11.48 -0.65
C ASP A 2 2.32 -10.45 -0.30
N PRO A 3 2.99 -10.58 0.85
CA PRO A 3 3.99 -9.62 1.30
C PRO A 3 5.35 -9.75 0.58
N ALA A 4 5.54 -10.78 -0.25
CA ALA A 4 6.75 -11.07 -1.02
C ALA A 4 6.36 -11.68 -2.37
N ILE A 5 5.58 -10.93 -3.14
CA ILE A 5 4.88 -11.41 -4.34
C ILE A 5 5.83 -11.95 -5.42
N GLY A 6 7.09 -11.50 -5.44
CA GLY A 6 8.05 -11.84 -6.48
C GLY A 6 7.51 -11.49 -7.87
N SER A 7 7.69 -12.38 -8.82
CA SER A 7 7.12 -12.25 -10.17
C SER A 7 5.63 -12.63 -10.27
N GLY A 8 4.93 -12.80 -9.15
CA GLY A 8 3.48 -13.05 -9.12
C GLY A 8 3.05 -14.50 -9.35
N ALA A 9 3.93 -15.49 -9.19
CA ALA A 9 3.59 -16.88 -9.46
C ALA A 9 2.50 -17.42 -8.53
N PHE A 10 2.62 -17.18 -7.23
CA PHE A 10 1.64 -17.62 -6.23
C PHE A 10 0.28 -16.94 -6.39
N PRO A 11 0.17 -15.60 -6.49
CA PRO A 11 -1.11 -14.93 -6.74
C PRO A 11 -1.75 -15.29 -8.09
N MET A 12 -0.96 -15.62 -9.11
CA MET A 12 -1.49 -16.17 -10.37
C MET A 12 -2.17 -17.53 -10.15
N GLY A 13 -1.58 -18.39 -9.33
CA GLY A 13 -2.22 -19.65 -8.92
C GLY A 13 -3.56 -19.40 -8.20
N ILE A 14 -3.59 -18.42 -7.27
CA ILE A 14 -4.83 -18.04 -6.59
C ILE A 14 -5.88 -17.48 -7.57
N LEU A 15 -5.47 -16.66 -8.56
CA LEU A 15 -6.37 -16.16 -9.59
C LEU A 15 -7.07 -17.33 -10.32
N TYR A 16 -6.30 -18.34 -10.73
CA TYR A 16 -6.86 -19.51 -11.43
C TYR A 16 -7.80 -20.33 -10.53
N VAL A 17 -7.43 -20.56 -9.28
CA VAL A 17 -8.28 -21.31 -8.34
C VAL A 17 -9.60 -20.58 -8.10
N LEU A 18 -9.57 -19.28 -7.84
CA LEU A 18 -10.78 -18.47 -7.64
C LEU A 18 -11.64 -18.41 -8.90
N TYR A 19 -11.01 -18.21 -10.05
CA TYR A 19 -11.71 -18.21 -11.34
C TYR A 19 -12.44 -19.52 -11.60
N HIS A 20 -11.78 -20.66 -11.44
CA HIS A 20 -12.40 -21.97 -11.65
C HIS A 20 -13.51 -22.25 -10.63
N ALA A 21 -13.34 -21.85 -9.38
CA ALA A 21 -14.38 -21.97 -8.37
C ALA A 21 -15.64 -21.17 -8.73
N ILE A 22 -15.46 -19.90 -9.12
CA ILE A 22 -16.58 -19.03 -9.54
C ILE A 22 -17.24 -19.57 -10.80
N HIS A 23 -16.47 -19.99 -11.79
CA HIS A 23 -16.98 -20.58 -13.02
C HIS A 23 -17.80 -21.84 -12.73
N HIS A 24 -17.32 -22.73 -11.86
CA HIS A 24 -18.01 -23.94 -11.47
C HIS A 24 -19.33 -23.65 -10.73
N LEU A 25 -19.32 -22.69 -9.80
CA LEU A 25 -20.54 -22.25 -9.11
C LEU A 25 -21.56 -21.66 -10.07
N HIS A 26 -21.13 -20.80 -11.01
CA HIS A 26 -21.99 -20.21 -12.01
C HIS A 26 -22.64 -21.29 -12.91
N SER A 27 -21.86 -22.26 -13.37
CA SER A 27 -22.33 -23.36 -14.22
C SER A 27 -23.40 -24.21 -13.55
N HIS A 28 -23.39 -24.31 -12.21
CA HIS A 28 -24.40 -25.05 -11.44
C HIS A 28 -25.61 -24.19 -11.13
N ALA A 29 -25.41 -22.89 -10.86
CA ALA A 29 -26.50 -21.97 -10.52
C ALA A 29 -27.30 -21.55 -11.76
N GLU A 30 -26.62 -21.31 -12.87
CA GLU A 30 -27.19 -20.82 -14.13
C GLU A 30 -26.63 -21.63 -15.32
N PRO A 31 -27.12 -22.87 -15.57
CA PRO A 31 -26.59 -23.76 -16.61
C PRO A 31 -26.61 -23.20 -18.03
N HIS A 32 -27.50 -22.22 -18.30
CA HIS A 32 -27.65 -21.55 -19.59
C HIS A 32 -27.28 -20.05 -19.52
N GLY A 33 -26.69 -19.60 -18.40
CA GLY A 33 -26.24 -18.23 -18.21
C GLY A 33 -25.00 -17.93 -19.05
N ASN A 34 -24.85 -16.66 -19.44
CA ASN A 34 -23.62 -16.19 -20.09
C ASN A 34 -22.57 -15.88 -19.02
N PHE A 35 -21.44 -16.57 -19.07
CA PHE A 35 -20.32 -16.36 -18.15
C PHE A 35 -19.24 -15.50 -18.80
N ASP A 36 -19.01 -14.30 -18.26
CA ASP A 36 -17.94 -13.42 -18.73
C ASP A 36 -16.62 -13.75 -18.02
N SER A 37 -15.78 -14.53 -18.69
CA SER A 37 -14.43 -14.92 -18.23
C SER A 37 -13.55 -13.74 -17.95
N THR A 38 -13.53 -12.75 -18.84
CA THR A 38 -12.65 -11.59 -18.77
C THR A 38 -13.04 -10.70 -17.60
N GLN A 39 -14.34 -10.41 -17.45
CA GLN A 39 -14.83 -9.60 -16.35
C GLN A 39 -14.62 -10.29 -15.00
N THR A 40 -14.87 -11.57 -14.91
CA THR A 40 -14.62 -12.35 -13.68
C THR A 40 -13.17 -12.31 -13.25
N LYS A 41 -12.22 -12.53 -14.17
CA LYS A 41 -10.78 -12.42 -13.86
C LYS A 41 -10.39 -11.00 -13.46
N ARG A 42 -10.94 -9.99 -14.14
CA ARG A 42 -10.73 -8.58 -13.80
C ARG A 42 -11.18 -8.28 -12.37
N ASP A 43 -12.36 -8.73 -11.99
CA ASP A 43 -12.92 -8.51 -10.65
C ASP A 43 -12.09 -9.19 -9.57
N ILE A 44 -11.61 -10.41 -9.81
CA ILE A 44 -10.68 -11.10 -8.90
C ILE A 44 -9.41 -10.30 -8.72
N ILE A 45 -8.77 -9.85 -9.81
CA ILE A 45 -7.53 -9.09 -9.76
C ILE A 45 -7.73 -7.76 -9.03
N GLN A 46 -8.82 -7.05 -9.34
CA GLN A 46 -9.09 -5.74 -8.76
C GLN A 46 -9.51 -5.79 -7.30
N ASN A 47 -10.21 -6.83 -6.86
CA ASN A 47 -10.80 -6.84 -5.53
C ASN A 47 -10.09 -7.76 -4.53
N ASN A 48 -9.43 -8.82 -5.01
CA ASN A 48 -8.92 -9.88 -4.14
C ASN A 48 -7.39 -9.97 -4.09
N ILE A 49 -6.66 -9.46 -5.11
CA ILE A 49 -5.22 -9.64 -5.21
C ILE A 49 -4.49 -8.37 -4.81
N PHE A 50 -3.61 -8.50 -3.80
CA PHE A 50 -2.70 -7.46 -3.34
C PHE A 50 -1.31 -8.06 -3.15
N GLY A 51 -0.28 -7.34 -3.53
CA GLY A 51 1.08 -7.80 -3.37
C GLY A 51 2.11 -6.70 -3.23
N VAL A 52 3.17 -7.03 -2.51
CA VAL A 52 4.32 -6.15 -2.31
C VAL A 52 5.59 -6.94 -2.58
N ASP A 53 6.55 -6.33 -3.26
CA ASP A 53 7.90 -6.88 -3.37
C ASP A 53 8.93 -5.76 -3.25
N ILE A 54 10.12 -6.10 -2.78
CA ILE A 54 11.22 -5.12 -2.65
C ILE A 54 11.88 -4.84 -4.00
N GLU A 55 11.76 -5.79 -4.93
CA GLU A 55 12.38 -5.73 -6.25
C GLU A 55 11.41 -5.17 -7.29
N GLN A 56 11.72 -3.98 -7.84
CA GLN A 56 10.85 -3.33 -8.83
C GLN A 56 10.64 -4.18 -10.08
N GLY A 57 11.68 -4.84 -10.57
CA GLY A 57 11.59 -5.71 -11.76
C GLY A 57 10.64 -6.88 -11.54
N ALA A 58 10.61 -7.47 -10.34
CA ALA A 58 9.68 -8.53 -9.98
C ALA A 58 8.22 -8.00 -9.98
N VAL A 59 7.98 -6.81 -9.42
CA VAL A 59 6.68 -6.14 -9.44
C VAL A 59 6.19 -5.90 -10.86
N ASP A 60 7.06 -5.43 -11.75
CA ASP A 60 6.71 -5.17 -13.15
C ASP A 60 6.36 -6.46 -13.91
N ILE A 61 7.11 -7.54 -13.66
CA ILE A 61 6.79 -8.86 -14.21
C ILE A 61 5.46 -9.39 -13.67
N ALA A 62 5.19 -9.23 -12.37
CA ALA A 62 3.92 -9.63 -11.77
C ALA A 62 2.75 -8.89 -12.43
N ARG A 63 2.84 -7.56 -12.58
CA ARG A 63 1.82 -6.75 -13.27
C ARG A 63 1.61 -7.21 -14.71
N LEU A 64 2.69 -7.47 -15.45
CA LEU A 64 2.63 -7.98 -16.82
C LEU A 64 1.91 -9.33 -16.90
N ARG A 65 2.18 -10.26 -15.98
CA ARG A 65 1.49 -11.56 -15.93
C ARG A 65 -0.02 -11.43 -15.72
N PHE A 66 -0.44 -10.57 -14.79
CA PHE A 66 -1.87 -10.31 -14.59
C PHE A 66 -2.52 -9.69 -15.82
N TRP A 67 -1.80 -8.80 -16.49
CA TRP A 67 -2.27 -8.25 -17.75
C TRP A 67 -2.44 -9.33 -18.83
N LEU A 68 -1.43 -10.17 -19.03
CA LEU A 68 -1.49 -11.25 -20.00
C LEU A 68 -2.65 -12.21 -19.72
N ALA A 69 -2.92 -12.51 -18.44
CA ALA A 69 -4.05 -13.37 -18.05
C ALA A 69 -5.43 -12.76 -18.42
N LEU A 70 -5.52 -11.44 -18.53
CA LEU A 70 -6.75 -10.76 -19.01
C LEU A 70 -6.83 -10.72 -20.53
N VAL A 71 -5.70 -10.46 -21.21
CA VAL A 71 -5.67 -10.31 -22.68
C VAL A 71 -5.95 -11.62 -23.40
N VAL A 72 -5.48 -12.74 -22.85
CA VAL A 72 -5.65 -14.07 -23.47
C VAL A 72 -7.12 -14.45 -23.66
N ASP A 73 -8.00 -14.00 -22.75
CA ASP A 73 -9.44 -14.33 -22.82
C ASP A 73 -10.30 -13.18 -23.37
N ALA A 74 -9.70 -12.07 -23.73
CA ALA A 74 -10.45 -10.92 -24.21
C ALA A 74 -10.68 -10.99 -25.72
N ASP A 75 -11.92 -10.98 -26.15
CA ASP A 75 -12.31 -10.89 -27.57
C ASP A 75 -11.93 -9.52 -28.19
N MET A 76 -11.88 -8.49 -27.37
CA MET A 76 -11.49 -7.14 -27.77
C MET A 76 -10.45 -6.54 -26.81
N PRO A 77 -9.52 -5.71 -27.30
CA PRO A 77 -8.56 -5.03 -26.45
C PRO A 77 -9.27 -4.17 -25.40
N GLN A 78 -9.13 -4.53 -24.14
CA GLN A 78 -9.66 -3.75 -23.03
C GLN A 78 -8.53 -3.01 -22.30
N PRO A 79 -8.80 -1.79 -21.78
CA PRO A 79 -7.81 -1.09 -21.01
C PRO A 79 -7.43 -1.89 -19.77
N LEU A 80 -6.14 -1.87 -19.45
CA LEU A 80 -5.58 -2.51 -18.27
C LEU A 80 -6.24 -2.03 -16.98
N PRO A 81 -6.60 -2.94 -16.08
CA PRO A 81 -6.94 -2.52 -14.73
C PRO A 81 -5.73 -1.82 -14.10
N ASN A 82 -6.01 -0.80 -13.30
CA ASN A 82 -4.96 -0.09 -12.60
C ASN A 82 -4.42 -0.93 -11.45
N LEU A 83 -3.23 -1.50 -11.64
CA LEU A 83 -2.55 -2.34 -10.65
C LEU A 83 -1.60 -1.55 -9.74
N ASP A 84 -1.47 -0.23 -9.90
CA ASP A 84 -0.47 0.60 -9.21
C ASP A 84 -0.59 0.57 -7.68
N TYR A 85 -1.82 0.40 -7.18
CA TYR A 85 -2.09 0.30 -5.73
C TYR A 85 -2.37 -1.12 -5.25
N LYS A 86 -2.33 -2.09 -6.14
CA LYS A 86 -2.57 -3.50 -5.84
C LYS A 86 -1.27 -4.28 -5.73
N ILE A 87 -0.36 -4.02 -6.67
CA ILE A 87 0.96 -4.64 -6.71
C ILE A 87 1.98 -3.53 -6.67
N THR A 88 2.68 -3.38 -5.54
CA THR A 88 3.54 -2.22 -5.26
C THR A 88 4.95 -2.64 -4.90
N CYS A 89 5.92 -1.79 -5.26
CA CYS A 89 7.29 -1.96 -4.80
C CYS A 89 7.44 -1.35 -3.40
N GLY A 90 7.99 -2.13 -2.47
CA GLY A 90 8.24 -1.68 -1.11
C GLY A 90 8.74 -2.79 -0.21
N ASN A 91 9.16 -2.42 0.99
CA ASN A 91 9.54 -3.39 2.02
C ASN A 91 8.35 -3.62 2.95
N SER A 92 7.75 -4.80 2.87
CA SER A 92 6.57 -5.19 3.66
C SER A 92 6.86 -5.35 5.17
N LEU A 93 8.14 -5.52 5.55
CA LEU A 93 8.56 -5.65 6.94
C LEU A 93 8.86 -4.31 7.61
N LEU A 94 9.05 -3.25 6.83
CA LEU A 94 9.36 -1.92 7.35
C LEU A 94 8.10 -1.05 7.34
N SER A 95 7.41 -1.00 8.46
CA SER A 95 6.39 0.00 8.69
C SER A 95 7.02 1.29 9.21
N ARG A 96 6.77 2.41 8.54
CA ARG A 96 7.13 3.74 9.05
C ARG A 96 6.14 4.25 10.10
N TYR A 97 4.98 3.58 10.20
CA TYR A 97 3.93 3.87 11.16
C TYR A 97 3.72 2.72 12.10
N PRO A 98 3.54 2.97 13.39
CA PRO A 98 2.85 2.02 14.26
C PRO A 98 1.46 1.73 13.68
N ILE A 99 0.99 0.50 13.82
CA ILE A 99 -0.35 0.08 13.35
C ILE A 99 -1.45 0.97 13.93
N ASP A 100 -1.25 1.45 15.17
CA ASP A 100 -2.19 2.29 15.91
C ASP A 100 -1.99 3.81 15.69
N ALA A 101 -1.11 4.20 14.77
CA ALA A 101 -0.90 5.63 14.52
C ALA A 101 -2.14 6.25 13.87
N PRO A 102 -2.63 7.39 14.39
CA PRO A 102 -3.77 8.10 13.80
C PRO A 102 -3.34 8.70 12.45
N ILE A 103 -3.77 8.06 11.37
CA ILE A 103 -3.47 8.48 9.98
C ILE A 103 -4.06 9.87 9.69
N GLU A 104 -5.12 10.24 10.40
CA GLU A 104 -5.78 11.55 10.29
C GLU A 104 -4.84 12.72 10.53
N ASN A 105 -3.85 12.58 11.38
CA ASN A 105 -2.86 13.64 11.68
C ASN A 105 -2.06 14.08 10.45
N VAL A 106 -1.87 13.20 9.49
CA VAL A 106 -1.18 13.52 8.25
C VAL A 106 -2.01 14.46 7.39
N PHE A 107 -3.33 14.26 7.34
CA PHE A 107 -4.22 15.16 6.61
C PHE A 107 -4.30 16.53 7.29
N VAL A 108 -4.15 16.60 8.60
CA VAL A 108 -4.06 17.90 9.32
C VAL A 108 -2.85 18.68 8.81
N GLU A 109 -1.68 18.05 8.68
CA GLU A 109 -0.47 18.70 8.16
C GLU A 109 -0.59 19.05 6.68
N TYR A 110 -1.12 18.14 5.86
CA TYR A 110 -1.38 18.37 4.44
C TYR A 110 -2.33 19.55 4.19
N ASN A 111 -3.29 19.75 5.09
CA ASN A 111 -4.33 20.79 4.98
C ASN A 111 -3.89 22.16 5.48
N LYS A 112 -2.71 22.26 6.12
CA LYS A 112 -2.20 23.55 6.60
C LYS A 112 -2.07 24.58 5.47
N GLY A 113 -2.71 25.70 5.64
CA GLY A 113 -2.68 26.80 4.66
C GLY A 113 -3.57 26.62 3.43
N LYS A 114 -4.38 25.55 3.36
CA LYS A 114 -5.33 25.31 2.27
C LYS A 114 -6.71 25.83 2.61
N LYS A 115 -7.45 26.24 1.55
CA LYS A 115 -8.85 26.64 1.66
C LYS A 115 -9.72 25.42 2.01
N GLU A 116 -10.91 25.67 2.55
CA GLU A 116 -11.82 24.60 3.00
C GLU A 116 -12.15 23.58 1.90
N ASP A 117 -12.37 24.07 0.66
CA ASP A 117 -12.68 23.24 -0.51
C ASP A 117 -11.52 22.34 -0.94
N GLU A 118 -10.29 22.74 -0.64
CA GLU A 118 -9.05 22.02 -0.99
C GLU A 118 -8.59 21.04 0.10
N LYS A 119 -9.28 21.05 1.24
CA LYS A 119 -8.92 20.17 2.35
C LYS A 119 -9.23 18.72 2.04
N MET A 120 -8.24 17.87 2.32
CA MET A 120 -8.32 16.43 2.15
C MET A 120 -8.64 15.74 3.48
N SER A 121 -9.54 14.77 3.43
CA SER A 121 -9.83 13.85 4.53
C SER A 121 -9.52 12.42 4.08
N LEU A 122 -9.49 11.47 5.00
CA LEU A 122 -9.31 10.06 4.67
C LEU A 122 -10.44 9.55 3.74
N ALA A 123 -11.67 10.00 3.94
CA ALA A 123 -12.81 9.63 3.09
C ALA A 123 -12.61 10.15 1.65
N LYS A 124 -12.33 11.45 1.49
CA LYS A 124 -12.03 12.06 0.19
C LYS A 124 -10.82 11.40 -0.51
N TYR A 125 -9.80 11.01 0.27
CA TYR A 125 -8.65 10.30 -0.29
C TYR A 125 -9.01 8.92 -0.83
N LYS A 126 -9.84 8.15 -0.11
CA LYS A 126 -10.33 6.85 -0.58
C LYS A 126 -11.18 6.99 -1.83
N GLU A 127 -12.04 7.99 -1.90
CA GLU A 127 -12.84 8.33 -3.08
C GLU A 127 -11.94 8.67 -4.27
N LEU A 128 -10.96 9.55 -4.07
CA LEU A 128 -9.99 9.92 -5.10
C LEU A 128 -9.22 8.70 -5.66
N VAL A 129 -8.81 7.78 -4.79
CA VAL A 129 -8.15 6.53 -5.21
C VAL A 129 -9.12 5.63 -5.98
N SER A 130 -10.37 5.53 -5.56
CA SER A 130 -11.41 4.80 -6.28
C SER A 130 -11.65 5.39 -7.67
N ASP A 131 -11.79 6.70 -7.78
CA ASP A 131 -11.97 7.41 -9.05
C ASP A 131 -10.78 7.24 -9.98
N TYR A 132 -9.56 7.30 -9.43
CA TYR A 132 -8.33 7.01 -10.19
C TYR A 132 -8.34 5.60 -10.77
N THR A 133 -8.81 4.60 -10.02
CA THR A 133 -8.86 3.21 -10.48
C THR A 133 -9.92 2.99 -11.55
N ASN A 134 -11.04 3.71 -11.48
CA ASN A 134 -12.19 3.52 -12.37
C ASN A 134 -12.18 4.41 -13.62
N THR A 135 -11.37 5.48 -13.63
CA THR A 135 -11.31 6.43 -14.74
C THR A 135 -10.52 5.88 -15.92
N SER A 136 -11.12 5.92 -17.11
CA SER A 136 -10.48 5.58 -18.38
C SER A 136 -9.87 6.80 -19.10
N ASN A 137 -10.23 8.03 -18.71
CA ASN A 137 -9.73 9.25 -19.31
C ASN A 137 -8.29 9.55 -18.85
N HIS A 138 -7.35 9.56 -19.80
CA HIS A 138 -5.93 9.75 -19.53
C HIS A 138 -5.61 11.08 -18.82
N GLN A 139 -6.24 12.18 -19.22
CA GLN A 139 -5.96 13.50 -18.63
C GLN A 139 -6.45 13.58 -17.18
N THR A 140 -7.66 13.11 -16.92
CA THR A 140 -8.24 13.04 -15.57
C THR A 140 -7.43 12.10 -14.67
N LYS A 141 -6.99 10.98 -15.22
CA LYS A 141 -6.15 9.99 -14.52
C LYS A 141 -4.80 10.60 -14.10
N GLU A 142 -4.16 11.37 -15.00
CA GLU A 142 -2.89 12.04 -14.70
C GLU A 142 -3.05 13.10 -13.59
N LEU A 143 -4.18 13.83 -13.57
CA LEU A 143 -4.49 14.78 -12.51
C LEU A 143 -4.67 14.10 -11.16
N PHE A 144 -5.45 13.03 -11.12
CA PHE A 144 -5.62 12.23 -9.90
C PHE A 144 -4.30 11.65 -9.40
N ARG A 145 -3.47 11.12 -10.30
CA ARG A 145 -2.14 10.61 -9.98
C ARG A 145 -1.27 11.66 -9.31
N LYS A 146 -1.18 12.86 -9.89
CA LYS A 146 -0.41 13.97 -9.30
C LYS A 146 -0.92 14.36 -7.92
N THR A 147 -2.23 14.42 -7.75
CA THR A 147 -2.83 14.73 -6.45
C THR A 147 -2.50 13.68 -5.41
N ILE A 148 -2.61 12.41 -5.74
CA ILE A 148 -2.26 11.28 -4.87
C ILE A 148 -0.75 11.29 -4.53
N GLU A 149 0.13 11.58 -5.49
CA GLU A 149 1.57 11.68 -5.26
C GLU A 149 1.91 12.85 -4.33
N ASN A 150 1.27 14.00 -4.49
CA ASN A 150 1.45 15.15 -3.59
C ASN A 150 1.04 14.80 -2.15
N ILE A 151 -0.07 14.10 -1.97
CA ILE A 151 -0.51 13.62 -0.67
C ILE A 151 0.51 12.62 -0.10
N LYS A 152 0.98 11.66 -0.89
CA LYS A 152 2.01 10.69 -0.48
C LYS A 152 3.34 11.37 -0.09
N CYS A 153 3.71 12.45 -0.77
CA CYS A 153 4.90 13.23 -0.42
C CYS A 153 4.72 13.92 0.93
N ALA A 154 3.56 14.49 1.21
CA ALA A 154 3.25 15.06 2.52
C ALA A 154 3.29 14.00 3.63
N PHE A 155 2.77 12.80 3.38
CA PHE A 155 2.90 11.65 4.28
C PHE A 155 4.37 11.31 4.55
N LYS A 156 5.22 11.26 3.51
CA LYS A 156 6.65 10.95 3.69
C LYS A 156 7.36 12.00 4.54
N THR A 157 7.02 13.27 4.35
CA THR A 157 7.67 14.39 5.06
C THR A 157 7.31 14.38 6.53
N GLU A 158 6.04 14.24 6.86
CA GLU A 158 5.58 14.20 8.25
C GLU A 158 6.13 12.98 9.01
N LEU A 159 6.11 11.82 8.37
CA LEU A 159 6.71 10.61 8.93
C LEU A 159 8.19 10.76 9.21
N SER A 160 8.93 11.32 8.26
CA SER A 160 10.37 11.54 8.43
C SER A 160 10.64 12.48 9.59
N LYS A 161 9.79 13.49 9.81
CA LYS A 161 9.90 14.44 10.91
C LYS A 161 9.62 13.76 12.25
N GLN A 162 8.49 13.07 12.38
CA GLN A 162 8.14 12.34 13.60
C GLN A 162 9.17 11.28 13.97
N PHE A 163 9.68 10.55 12.97
CA PHE A 163 10.74 9.57 13.18
C PHE A 163 12.04 10.23 13.67
N LYS A 164 12.46 11.34 13.05
CA LYS A 164 13.64 12.11 13.47
C LYS A 164 13.48 12.64 14.90
N GLU A 165 12.32 13.19 15.25
CA GLU A 165 12.04 13.66 16.60
C GLU A 165 12.10 12.52 17.63
N ARG A 166 11.49 11.37 17.31
CA ARG A 166 11.54 10.18 18.17
C ARG A 166 12.98 9.68 18.35
N LEU A 167 13.73 9.63 17.26
CA LEU A 167 15.12 9.19 17.26
C LEU A 167 16.03 10.17 18.05
N ALA A 168 15.78 11.48 17.94
CA ALA A 168 16.48 12.51 18.73
C ALA A 168 16.16 12.36 20.22
N LYS A 169 14.88 12.11 20.60
CA LYS A 169 14.50 11.84 21.99
C LYS A 169 15.17 10.58 22.56
N LEU A 170 15.22 9.49 21.77
CA LEU A 170 15.88 8.25 22.18
C LEU A 170 17.38 8.44 22.34
N ARG A 171 18.02 9.12 21.37
CA ARG A 171 19.46 9.47 21.46
C ARG A 171 19.76 10.35 22.67
N GLY A 172 18.91 11.34 22.94
CA GLY A 172 19.03 12.18 24.14
C GLY A 172 18.98 11.36 25.44
N LYS A 173 18.06 10.39 25.53
CA LYS A 173 17.99 9.46 26.66
C LYS A 173 19.25 8.59 26.80
N VAL A 174 19.76 8.06 25.69
CA VAL A 174 21.00 7.26 25.69
C VAL A 174 22.17 8.11 26.19
N ILE A 175 22.33 9.34 25.68
CA ILE A 175 23.41 10.25 26.11
C ILE A 175 23.28 10.58 27.61
N MET A 176 22.06 10.84 28.11
CA MET A 176 21.85 11.06 29.54
C MET A 176 22.21 9.85 30.38
N LEU A 177 21.86 8.65 29.93
CA LEU A 177 22.17 7.39 30.61
C LEU A 177 23.67 6.99 30.46
N GLU A 178 24.35 7.42 29.41
CA GLU A 178 25.80 7.17 29.18
C GLU A 178 26.70 8.24 29.81
N GLY A 179 26.15 9.42 30.13
CA GLY A 179 26.88 10.52 30.74
C GLY A 179 27.48 10.17 32.10
N PRO A 180 28.46 10.96 32.57
CA PRO A 180 29.10 10.76 33.87
C PRO A 180 28.05 10.86 35.00
N THR A 181 27.99 9.85 35.86
CA THR A 181 27.14 9.88 37.04
C THR A 181 27.79 10.72 38.12
N LEU A 182 27.06 11.68 38.67
CA LEU A 182 27.52 12.55 39.78
C LEU A 182 27.84 11.78 41.05
N PHE A 183 27.30 10.57 41.24
CA PHE A 183 27.33 9.79 42.46
C PHE A 183 27.87 8.35 42.32
N GLY A 184 28.70 8.05 41.36
CA GLY A 184 29.33 6.74 41.24
C GLY A 184 28.67 5.79 40.24
N GLU A 185 28.55 4.49 40.54
CA GLU A 185 28.09 3.50 39.60
C GLU A 185 26.59 3.61 39.28
N ARG A 186 26.24 3.39 37.99
CA ARG A 186 24.84 3.32 37.52
C ARG A 186 24.03 2.25 38.25
N THR A 187 22.79 2.55 38.57
CA THR A 187 21.84 1.63 39.14
C THR A 187 21.53 0.45 38.21
N LYS A 188 21.09 -0.69 38.74
CA LYS A 188 20.66 -1.85 37.94
C LYS A 188 19.53 -1.49 36.99
N ALA A 189 18.63 -0.57 37.38
CA ALA A 189 17.52 -0.10 36.55
C ALA A 189 18.04 0.67 35.33
N GLU A 190 18.96 1.62 35.48
CA GLU A 190 19.58 2.39 34.41
C GLU A 190 20.37 1.51 33.44
N LYS A 191 21.11 0.51 33.94
CA LYS A 191 21.83 -0.49 33.13
C LYS A 191 20.86 -1.32 32.29
N THR A 192 19.68 -1.66 32.83
CA THR A 192 18.65 -2.43 32.12
C THR A 192 17.94 -1.58 31.06
N GLU A 193 17.65 -0.31 31.36
CA GLU A 193 17.03 0.62 30.43
C GLU A 193 17.98 0.94 29.26
N LEU A 194 19.27 1.14 29.53
CA LEU A 194 20.27 1.35 28.49
C LEU A 194 20.40 0.17 27.53
N LYS A 195 20.29 -1.08 28.07
CA LYS A 195 20.28 -2.29 27.22
C LYS A 195 19.04 -2.40 26.32
N LYS A 196 17.91 -1.84 26.73
CA LYS A 196 16.67 -1.84 25.92
C LYS A 196 16.66 -0.74 24.86
N LEU A 197 17.47 0.31 25.03
CA LEU A 197 17.55 1.45 24.10
C LEU A 197 18.64 1.29 23.02
N LYS A 198 19.57 0.36 23.21
CA LYS A 198 20.59 -0.07 22.23
C LYS A 198 20.06 -1.20 21.37
#